data_5ac2409fe62601e0ded417d2649971f7
#
_entry.id   5ac2409fe62601e0ded417d2649971f7
#
_cell.length_a   1.000
_cell.length_b   1.000
_cell.length_c   1.000
_cell.angle_alpha   90.00
_cell.angle_beta   90.00
_cell.angle_gamma   90.00
#
_symmetry.space_group_name_H-M   'P 1'
#
loop_
_entity.id
_entity.type
_entity.pdbx_description
1 polymer ?
#
loop_
_entity_poly.entity_id
_entity_poly.type
_entity_poly.pdbx_seq_one_letter_code
_entity_poly.pdbx_strand_id
1 'polypeptide(L)'
;MLGCENAWISAGALIAAIRNEGTYKVTDDQVVEVLNRTKRQAIGGYCGLTGVCGIAPAMGACFSVILNAACPKDRETAKTMLVVAKIVGVIANETGPCCCKNFVRKSLVEAIDLTKKVLDISLVGNQQQITCTDIERHPHGCRKEKCSYFKG
;
A
#
# COMPACT_ATOMS: atom_id res chain seq x y z
N MET A 1 -5.28 -15.88 0.66
CA MET A 1 -4.91 -15.09 1.83
C MET A 1 -5.65 -13.77 1.74
N LEU A 2 -6.66 -13.61 2.53
CA LEU A 2 -7.41 -12.37 2.73
C LEU A 2 -7.15 -11.93 4.16
N GLY A 3 -6.74 -10.71 4.35
CA GLY A 3 -6.52 -10.19 5.68
C GLY A 3 -5.59 -8.99 5.69
N CYS A 4 -5.49 -8.38 6.84
CA CYS A 4 -4.68 -7.19 7.05
C CYS A 4 -3.18 -7.46 7.05
N GLU A 5 -2.75 -8.72 7.02
CA GLU A 5 -1.36 -9.12 6.73
C GLU A 5 -0.86 -8.52 5.40
N ASN A 6 -1.77 -8.36 4.45
CA ASN A 6 -1.46 -7.71 3.17
C ASN A 6 -1.08 -6.23 3.33
N ALA A 7 -1.60 -5.53 4.34
CA ALA A 7 -1.17 -4.18 4.69
C ALA A 7 0.27 -4.16 5.21
N TRP A 8 0.65 -5.14 6.05
CA TRP A 8 2.02 -5.26 6.54
C TRP A 8 3.01 -5.59 5.43
N ILE A 9 2.63 -6.53 4.55
CA ILE A 9 3.45 -6.90 3.39
C ILE A 9 3.68 -5.67 2.52
N SER A 10 2.65 -4.89 2.25
CA SER A 10 2.77 -3.71 1.39
C SER A 10 3.59 -2.59 2.05
N ALA A 11 3.40 -2.33 3.35
CA ALA A 11 4.21 -1.37 4.10
C ALA A 11 5.68 -1.80 4.16
N GLY A 12 5.93 -3.07 4.49
CA GLY A 12 7.29 -3.64 4.56
C GLY A 12 8.00 -3.56 3.21
N ALA A 13 7.31 -3.91 2.12
CA ALA A 13 7.88 -3.83 0.77
C ALA A 13 8.24 -2.38 0.38
N LEU A 14 7.35 -1.42 0.64
CA LEU A 14 7.60 -0.02 0.29
C LEU A 14 8.74 0.58 1.11
N ILE A 15 8.73 0.41 2.43
CA ILE A 15 9.78 1.00 3.28
C ILE A 15 11.14 0.37 3.01
N ALA A 16 11.19 -0.94 2.72
CA ALA A 16 12.42 -1.62 2.32
C ALA A 16 12.94 -1.11 0.96
N ALA A 17 12.05 -0.87 -0.01
CA ALA A 17 12.42 -0.32 -1.30
C ALA A 17 13.02 1.10 -1.16
N ILE A 18 12.40 1.97 -0.35
CA ILE A 18 12.91 3.31 -0.06
C ILE A 18 14.29 3.24 0.63
N ARG A 19 14.44 2.35 1.61
CA ARG A 19 15.71 2.13 2.31
C ARG A 19 16.80 1.67 1.36
N ASN A 20 16.50 0.73 0.47
CA ASN A 20 17.47 0.16 -0.47
C ASN A 20 17.86 1.13 -1.58
N GLU A 21 16.97 2.03 -1.97
CA GLU A 21 17.29 3.09 -2.92
C GLU A 21 18.36 4.05 -2.38
N GLY A 22 18.35 4.33 -1.09
CA GLY A 22 19.46 4.93 -0.35
C GLY A 22 19.46 6.45 -0.24
N THR A 23 18.56 7.17 -0.91
CA THR A 23 18.44 8.65 -0.76
C THR A 23 18.06 9.03 0.68
N TYR A 24 17.19 8.26 1.31
CA TYR A 24 16.81 8.43 2.71
C TYR A 24 17.46 7.33 3.57
N LYS A 25 18.20 7.76 4.61
CA LYS A 25 18.76 6.83 5.59
C LYS A 25 17.68 6.34 6.54
N VAL A 26 17.00 5.26 6.13
CA VAL A 26 15.95 4.64 6.95
C VAL A 26 16.58 3.70 8.00
N THR A 27 16.29 3.97 9.27
CA THR A 27 16.78 3.15 10.41
C THR A 27 15.86 1.95 10.66
N ASP A 28 16.37 0.95 11.41
CA ASP A 28 15.55 -0.20 11.83
C ASP A 28 14.36 0.24 12.69
N ASP A 29 14.56 1.22 13.58
CA ASP A 29 13.48 1.78 14.40
C ASP A 29 12.38 2.41 13.54
N GLN A 30 12.74 3.08 12.45
CA GLN A 30 11.76 3.64 11.52
C GLN A 30 10.98 2.55 10.78
N VAL A 31 11.63 1.45 10.39
CA VAL A 31 10.93 0.28 9.81
C VAL A 31 9.94 -0.29 10.81
N VAL A 32 10.36 -0.50 12.05
CA VAL A 32 9.49 -0.99 13.15
C VAL A 32 8.32 -0.05 13.38
N GLU A 33 8.57 1.27 13.39
CA GLU A 33 7.51 2.28 13.59
C GLU A 33 6.48 2.26 12.44
N VAL A 34 6.91 2.12 11.19
CA VAL A 34 5.98 1.95 10.04
C VAL A 34 5.07 0.75 10.26
N LEU A 35 5.63 -0.39 10.65
CA LEU A 35 4.84 -1.60 10.90
C LEU A 35 3.89 -1.44 12.10
N ASN A 36 4.34 -0.77 13.16
CA ASN A 36 3.50 -0.47 14.34
C ASN A 36 2.33 0.45 13.99
N ARG A 37 2.55 1.51 13.21
CA ARG A 37 1.47 2.39 12.71
C ARG A 37 0.49 1.60 11.84
N THR A 38 1.00 0.78 10.94
CA THR A 38 0.18 -0.09 10.09
C THR A 38 -0.70 -1.02 10.93
N LYS A 39 -0.14 -1.66 11.96
CA LYS A 39 -0.87 -2.57 12.84
C LYS A 39 -2.07 -1.92 13.52
N ARG A 40 -1.94 -0.66 13.92
CA ARG A 40 -3.01 0.06 14.62
C ARG A 40 -4.23 0.37 13.75
N GLN A 41 -4.08 0.44 12.44
CA GLN A 41 -5.15 0.83 11.50
C GLN A 41 -5.54 -0.26 10.50
N ALA A 42 -4.74 -1.31 10.36
CA ALA A 42 -5.05 -2.42 9.46
C ALA A 42 -5.98 -3.43 10.12
N ILE A 43 -7.26 -3.13 10.15
CA ILE A 43 -8.31 -3.97 10.75
C ILE A 43 -9.02 -4.78 9.66
N GLY A 44 -9.17 -6.10 9.88
CA GLY A 44 -9.79 -7.02 8.92
C GLY A 44 -11.26 -6.68 8.62
N GLY A 45 -11.63 -6.68 7.34
CA GLY A 45 -13.02 -6.45 6.91
C GLY A 45 -13.45 -4.98 6.85
N TYR A 46 -12.70 -4.05 7.40
CA TYR A 46 -13.09 -2.63 7.49
C TYR A 46 -13.18 -1.93 6.14
N CYS A 47 -12.54 -2.44 5.10
CA CYS A 47 -12.72 -1.90 3.74
C CYS A 47 -14.19 -1.91 3.28
N GLY A 48 -14.96 -2.96 3.64
CA GLY A 48 -16.39 -3.02 3.37
C GLY A 48 -17.27 -2.28 4.39
N LEU A 49 -16.80 -2.09 5.63
CA LEU A 49 -17.57 -1.48 6.70
C LEU A 49 -17.43 0.05 6.75
N THR A 50 -16.25 0.55 6.44
CA THR A 50 -15.92 1.99 6.59
C THR A 50 -15.40 2.64 5.31
N GLY A 51 -15.13 1.84 4.25
CA GLY A 51 -14.50 2.31 3.03
C GLY A 51 -12.97 2.47 3.15
N VAL A 52 -12.36 2.15 4.29
CA VAL A 52 -10.90 2.27 4.49
C VAL A 52 -10.25 0.90 4.43
N CYS A 53 -9.55 0.62 3.33
CA CYS A 53 -8.68 -0.55 3.23
C CYS A 53 -7.40 -0.31 4.02
N GLY A 54 -6.99 -1.25 4.88
CA GLY A 54 -5.78 -1.15 5.72
C GLY A 54 -4.48 -0.93 4.94
N ILE A 55 -4.45 -1.22 3.63
CA ILE A 55 -3.31 -0.94 2.75
C ILE A 55 -3.09 0.58 2.58
N ALA A 56 -4.16 1.37 2.53
CA ALA A 56 -4.02 2.83 2.36
C ALA A 56 -3.31 3.49 3.55
N PRO A 57 -3.73 3.31 4.82
CA PRO A 57 -2.96 3.82 5.96
C PRO A 57 -1.58 3.18 6.10
N ALA A 58 -1.36 1.95 5.61
CA ALA A 58 -0.04 1.32 5.57
C ALA A 58 0.93 2.08 4.65
N MET A 59 0.49 2.46 3.45
CA MET A 59 1.26 3.35 2.58
C MET A 59 1.49 4.70 3.24
N GLY A 60 0.44 5.30 3.81
CA GLY A 60 0.53 6.55 4.57
C GLY A 60 1.57 6.49 5.71
N ALA A 61 1.66 5.37 6.42
CA ALA A 61 2.63 5.17 7.50
C ALA A 61 4.08 5.26 6.99
N CYS A 62 4.39 4.69 5.81
CA CYS A 62 5.71 4.81 5.20
C CYS A 62 6.08 6.26 4.93
N PHE A 63 5.21 7.00 4.24
CA PHE A 63 5.45 8.41 3.94
C PHE A 63 5.50 9.27 5.21
N SER A 64 4.62 9.02 6.17
CA SER A 64 4.58 9.73 7.44
C SER A 64 5.89 9.60 8.23
N VAL A 65 6.48 8.42 8.29
CA VAL A 65 7.76 8.20 8.97
C VAL A 65 8.91 8.88 8.23
N ILE A 66 8.99 8.76 6.91
CA ILE A 66 10.04 9.41 6.10
C ILE A 66 9.94 10.94 6.17
N LEU A 67 8.74 11.50 6.08
CA LEU A 67 8.48 12.93 6.18
C LEU A 67 8.58 13.45 7.61
N ASN A 68 8.69 12.57 8.61
CA ASN A 68 8.55 12.92 10.02
C ASN A 68 7.27 13.72 10.29
N ALA A 69 6.14 13.26 9.70
CA ALA A 69 4.84 13.92 9.84
C ALA A 69 4.27 13.73 11.25
N ALA A 70 3.62 14.78 11.75
CA ALA A 70 2.93 14.80 13.03
C ALA A 70 1.80 15.84 12.98
N CYS A 71 0.77 15.71 13.81
CA CYS A 71 -0.39 16.61 13.80
C CYS A 71 -0.06 18.12 13.74
N PRO A 72 0.97 18.65 14.45
CA PRO A 72 1.31 20.07 14.36
C PRO A 72 2.11 20.44 13.09
N LYS A 73 2.49 19.46 12.25
CA LYS A 73 3.27 19.69 11.03
C LYS A 73 2.34 19.67 9.82
N ASP A 74 1.89 20.83 9.41
CA ASP A 74 0.86 21.03 8.39
C ASP A 74 1.24 20.39 7.04
N ARG A 75 2.38 20.76 6.47
CA ARG A 75 2.79 20.31 5.12
C ARG A 75 3.04 18.80 5.04
N GLU A 76 3.73 18.24 6.02
CA GLU A 76 4.06 16.80 6.08
C GLU A 76 2.80 15.99 6.30
N THR A 77 1.90 16.47 7.14
CA THR A 77 0.59 15.83 7.39
C THR A 77 -0.28 15.87 6.15
N ALA A 78 -0.37 17.01 5.46
CA ALA A 78 -1.12 17.15 4.22
C ALA A 78 -0.60 16.21 3.13
N LYS A 79 0.73 16.09 2.96
CA LYS A 79 1.35 15.13 2.02
C LYS A 79 1.00 13.69 2.37
N THR A 80 1.03 13.33 3.65
CA THR A 80 0.67 11.99 4.12
C THR A 80 -0.80 11.69 3.83
N MET A 81 -1.71 12.62 4.11
CA MET A 81 -3.14 12.49 3.79
C MET A 81 -3.39 12.37 2.28
N LEU A 82 -2.67 13.13 1.46
CA LEU A 82 -2.75 13.02 0.00
C LEU A 82 -2.37 11.62 -0.49
N VAL A 83 -1.30 11.04 0.05
CA VAL A 83 -0.90 9.66 -0.27
C VAL A 83 -2.03 8.69 0.06
N VAL A 84 -2.58 8.74 1.27
CA VAL A 84 -3.68 7.86 1.69
C VAL A 84 -4.89 8.03 0.76
N ALA A 85 -5.29 9.25 0.45
CA ALA A 85 -6.42 9.53 -0.44
C ALA A 85 -6.20 8.97 -1.85
N LYS A 86 -5.00 9.07 -2.40
CA LYS A 86 -4.65 8.50 -3.71
C LYS A 86 -4.73 6.98 -3.70
N ILE A 87 -4.19 6.32 -2.68
CA ILE A 87 -4.26 4.85 -2.54
C ILE A 87 -5.71 4.38 -2.36
N VAL A 88 -6.52 5.08 -1.56
CA VAL A 88 -7.96 4.79 -1.44
C VAL A 88 -8.65 4.89 -2.81
N GLY A 89 -8.36 5.94 -3.57
CA GLY A 89 -8.91 6.13 -4.93
C GLY A 89 -8.53 4.99 -5.88
N VAL A 90 -7.27 4.55 -5.88
CA VAL A 90 -6.82 3.41 -6.70
C VAL A 90 -7.56 2.13 -6.31
N ILE A 91 -7.72 1.86 -5.02
CA ILE A 91 -8.45 0.67 -4.54
C ILE A 91 -9.94 0.76 -4.89
N ALA A 92 -10.55 1.93 -4.75
CA ALA A 92 -11.97 2.15 -5.04
C ALA A 92 -12.32 1.90 -6.53
N ASN A 93 -11.38 2.15 -7.44
CA ASN A 93 -11.55 1.85 -8.87
C ASN A 93 -11.50 0.35 -9.20
N GLU A 94 -11.05 -0.48 -8.25
CA GLU A 94 -10.98 -1.92 -8.40
C GLU A 94 -12.34 -2.56 -8.05
N THR A 95 -13.25 -2.68 -9.01
CA THR A 95 -14.60 -3.25 -8.84
C THR A 95 -14.60 -4.78 -8.73
N GLY A 96 -15.63 -5.35 -8.11
CA GLY A 96 -15.82 -6.80 -7.91
C GLY A 96 -15.49 -7.25 -6.48
N PRO A 97 -15.40 -8.57 -6.21
CA PRO A 97 -15.07 -9.05 -4.87
C PRO A 97 -13.72 -8.50 -4.39
N CYS A 98 -13.65 -8.11 -3.10
CA CYS A 98 -12.41 -7.62 -2.50
C CYS A 98 -11.28 -8.64 -2.65
N CYS A 99 -10.18 -8.25 -3.25
CA CYS A 99 -8.99 -9.06 -3.42
C CYS A 99 -7.77 -8.33 -2.87
N CYS A 100 -7.35 -8.67 -1.66
CA CYS A 100 -6.23 -8.00 -0.99
C CYS A 100 -4.93 -8.08 -1.80
N LYS A 101 -4.66 -9.18 -2.51
CA LYS A 101 -3.48 -9.30 -3.39
C LYS A 101 -3.53 -8.31 -4.55
N ASN A 102 -4.70 -8.13 -5.18
CA ASN A 102 -4.87 -7.14 -6.23
C ASN A 102 -4.66 -5.72 -5.66
N PHE A 103 -5.26 -5.43 -4.52
CA PHE A 103 -5.11 -4.13 -3.87
C PHE A 103 -3.66 -3.80 -3.50
N VAL A 104 -2.89 -4.77 -2.97
CA VAL A 104 -1.44 -4.60 -2.71
C VAL A 104 -0.70 -4.24 -3.99
N ARG A 105 -0.90 -5.00 -5.06
CA ARG A 105 -0.19 -4.78 -6.33
C ARG A 105 -0.50 -3.41 -6.92
N LYS A 106 -1.77 -3.04 -6.98
CA LYS A 106 -2.20 -1.72 -7.48
C LYS A 106 -1.68 -0.58 -6.61
N SER A 107 -1.72 -0.75 -5.29
CA SER A 107 -1.22 0.26 -4.36
C SER A 107 0.29 0.43 -4.42
N LEU A 108 1.06 -0.64 -4.63
CA LEU A 108 2.51 -0.55 -4.79
C LEU A 108 2.90 0.13 -6.10
N VAL A 109 2.17 -0.12 -7.19
CA VAL A 109 2.39 0.60 -8.46
C VAL A 109 2.15 2.10 -8.28
N GLU A 110 1.03 2.50 -7.68
CA GLU A 110 0.75 3.91 -7.37
C GLU A 110 1.79 4.50 -6.40
N ALA A 111 2.25 3.72 -5.42
CA ALA A 111 3.24 4.17 -4.46
C ALA A 111 4.59 4.51 -5.11
N ILE A 112 4.99 3.84 -6.19
CA ILE A 112 6.20 4.19 -6.97
C ILE A 112 6.07 5.63 -7.51
N ASP A 113 4.94 5.97 -8.12
CA ASP A 113 4.68 7.31 -8.63
C ASP A 113 4.61 8.36 -7.51
N LEU A 114 3.98 7.99 -6.38
CA LEU A 114 3.88 8.85 -5.22
C LEU A 114 5.24 9.09 -4.54
N THR A 115 6.14 8.10 -4.49
CA THR A 115 7.50 8.33 -3.97
C THR A 115 8.24 9.35 -4.82
N LYS A 116 8.10 9.29 -6.15
CA LYS A 116 8.70 10.31 -7.02
C LYS A 116 8.10 11.69 -6.79
N LYS A 117 6.78 11.81 -6.71
CA LYS A 117 6.07 13.09 -6.58
C LYS A 117 6.24 13.75 -5.21
N VAL A 118 6.28 12.97 -4.15
CA VAL A 118 6.21 13.46 -2.75
C VAL A 118 7.57 13.51 -2.08
N LEU A 119 8.45 12.54 -2.38
CA LEU A 119 9.75 12.37 -1.74
C LEU A 119 10.92 12.64 -2.69
N ASP A 120 10.65 12.82 -3.99
CA ASP A 120 11.66 12.91 -5.07
C ASP A 120 12.57 11.68 -5.18
N ILE A 121 12.05 10.51 -4.82
CA ILE A 121 12.73 9.21 -4.93
C ILE A 121 12.23 8.46 -6.16
N SER A 122 13.15 7.93 -6.96
CA SER A 122 12.81 7.07 -8.11
C SER A 122 13.00 5.60 -7.75
N LEU A 123 11.91 4.92 -7.40
CA LEU A 123 11.94 3.48 -7.16
C LEU A 123 11.85 2.72 -8.50
N VAL A 124 12.68 1.70 -8.63
CA VAL A 124 12.63 0.77 -9.77
C VAL A 124 11.69 -0.37 -9.41
N GLY A 125 10.52 -0.42 -10.04
CA GLY A 125 9.60 -1.55 -9.92
C GLY A 125 10.00 -2.71 -10.84
N ASN A 126 9.78 -3.95 -10.40
CA ASN A 126 9.91 -5.10 -11.27
C ASN A 126 8.76 -5.09 -12.29
N GLN A 127 9.10 -4.93 -13.57
CA GLN A 127 8.16 -4.88 -14.70
C GLN A 127 7.74 -6.26 -15.20
N GLN A 128 8.15 -7.35 -14.54
CA GLN A 128 7.72 -8.67 -14.93
C GLN A 128 6.20 -8.81 -14.90
N GLN A 129 5.65 -9.42 -15.92
CA GLN A 129 4.22 -9.67 -16.00
C GLN A 129 3.79 -10.65 -14.92
N ILE A 130 3.11 -10.14 -13.89
CA ILE A 130 2.58 -10.97 -12.80
C ILE A 130 1.33 -11.68 -13.30
N THR A 131 1.31 -13.00 -13.14
CA THR A 131 0.12 -13.84 -13.33
C THR A 131 -0.38 -14.33 -11.99
N CYS A 132 -1.69 -14.26 -11.76
CA CYS A 132 -2.29 -14.75 -10.53
C CYS A 132 -2.43 -16.28 -10.58
N THR A 133 -1.92 -16.96 -9.54
CA THR A 133 -2.02 -18.41 -9.36
C THR A 133 -3.05 -18.83 -8.30
N ASP A 134 -3.82 -17.88 -7.74
CA ASP A 134 -4.72 -18.09 -6.61
C ASP A 134 -6.21 -17.96 -6.99
N ILE A 135 -6.54 -18.17 -8.25
CA ILE A 135 -7.90 -17.96 -8.80
C ILE A 135 -8.92 -18.79 -8.03
N GLU A 136 -8.63 -20.08 -7.82
CA GLU A 136 -9.52 -21.04 -7.15
C GLU A 136 -9.48 -20.94 -5.60
N ARG A 137 -8.54 -20.16 -5.06
CA ARG A 137 -8.32 -20.05 -3.61
C ARG A 137 -8.95 -18.81 -3.00
N HIS A 138 -9.67 -18.01 -3.80
CA HIS A 138 -10.21 -16.75 -3.32
C HIS A 138 -11.57 -16.96 -2.62
N PRO A 139 -11.69 -16.73 -1.30
CA PRO A 139 -12.89 -17.07 -0.53
C PRO A 139 -14.14 -16.25 -0.91
N HIS A 140 -13.98 -15.09 -1.56
CA HIS A 140 -15.09 -14.28 -2.07
C HIS A 140 -15.29 -14.44 -3.58
N GLY A 141 -14.66 -15.42 -4.20
CA GLY A 141 -14.61 -15.58 -5.65
C GLY A 141 -13.58 -14.68 -6.33
N CYS A 142 -13.08 -15.15 -7.47
CA CYS A 142 -12.13 -14.40 -8.28
C CYS A 142 -12.85 -13.31 -9.10
N ARG A 143 -12.18 -12.17 -9.32
CA ARG A 143 -12.66 -11.06 -10.16
C ARG A 143 -12.57 -11.36 -11.66
N LYS A 144 -11.86 -12.43 -12.02
CA LYS A 144 -11.63 -12.88 -13.41
C LYS A 144 -11.19 -11.74 -14.32
N GLU A 145 -11.84 -11.54 -15.45
CA GLU A 145 -11.53 -10.58 -16.51
C GLU A 145 -11.45 -9.11 -16.00
N LYS A 146 -12.03 -8.81 -14.84
CA LYS A 146 -11.91 -7.50 -14.20
C LYS A 146 -10.56 -7.28 -13.50
N CYS A 147 -9.70 -8.31 -13.44
CA CYS A 147 -8.40 -8.24 -12.79
C CYS A 147 -7.28 -8.30 -13.84
N SER A 148 -6.41 -7.29 -13.86
CA SER A 148 -5.25 -7.25 -14.77
C SER A 148 -4.24 -8.37 -14.58
N TYR A 149 -4.35 -9.13 -13.51
CA TYR A 149 -3.46 -10.26 -13.17
C TYR A 149 -4.10 -11.63 -13.46
N PHE A 150 -5.34 -11.63 -13.92
CA PHE A 150 -6.03 -12.84 -14.34
C PHE A 150 -5.52 -13.25 -15.74
N LYS A 151 -5.18 -14.53 -15.89
CA LYS A 151 -5.04 -15.17 -17.18
C LYS A 151 -5.98 -16.35 -17.13
N GLY A 152 -7.06 -16.30 -17.95
CA GLY A 152 -7.95 -17.39 -18.20
C GLY A 152 -7.27 -18.56 -18.88
#